data_1269de7cf278f9777af6b0c7112e8231
#
_entry.id   1269de7cf278f9777af6b0c7112e8231
#
_cell.length_a   1.000
_cell.length_b   1.000
_cell.length_c   1.000
_cell.angle_alpha   90.00
_cell.angle_beta   90.00
_cell.angle_gamma   90.00
#
_symmetry.space_group_name_H-M   'P 1'
#
loop_
_entity.id
_entity.type
_entity.pdbx_description
1 polymer ?
#
loop_
_entity_poly.entity_id
_entity_poly.type
_entity_poly.pdbx_seq_one_letter_code
_entity_poly.pdbx_strand_id
1 'polypeptide(L)'
;MKQLIELKKPYQCHIDGYYPMGTDNCVMVIKDESDRILITHEAASENGDDAIKFLQKIKKCGMTVTSAFSDYSDSYVKAIREVFPDAKFQADHFYTAKNIWKNLKKCLLEYRRNLKAEGEKNKDEDMLEIASELWKLLWILLKKPSNLTENEREKIEALEKKDSGFISKFRSIIGQIANIFDHSNTEIQAKIKLKNLKNQIEKLENSYLGKITKFFSDHWDAAMQYLKKRGLAKYRRASNSESGMRLLRRLEKNHDGIRSAATRKHYITPMS
;
A
#
# COMPACT_ATOMS: atom_id res chain seq x y z
N MET A 1 7.64 30.92 2.38
CA MET A 1 8.26 29.62 2.06
C MET A 1 9.57 29.35 2.82
N LYS A 2 10.46 30.32 3.02
CA LYS A 2 11.74 30.13 3.75
C LYS A 2 11.61 29.80 5.25
N GLN A 3 10.49 30.13 5.90
CA GLN A 3 10.31 29.96 7.35
C GLN A 3 9.91 28.55 7.79
N LEU A 4 9.48 27.67 6.87
CA LEU A 4 9.02 26.31 7.19
C LEU A 4 10.09 25.23 7.00
N ILE A 5 11.15 25.53 6.24
CA ILE A 5 12.26 24.61 6.02
C ILE A 5 13.42 25.06 6.90
N GLU A 6 13.71 24.28 7.94
CA GLU A 6 14.95 24.48 8.71
C GLU A 6 16.12 24.05 7.83
N LEU A 7 16.86 25.04 7.32
CA LEU A 7 18.07 24.79 6.55
C LEU A 7 19.04 23.96 7.38
N LYS A 8 19.54 22.85 6.82
CA LYS A 8 20.47 21.87 7.43
C LYS A 8 19.85 20.76 8.27
N LYS A 9 18.53 20.75 8.54
CA LYS A 9 17.90 19.57 9.16
C LYS A 9 17.64 18.51 8.08
N PRO A 10 18.06 17.25 8.28
CA PRO A 10 17.69 16.18 7.39
C PRO A 10 16.22 15.79 7.59
N TYR A 11 15.44 15.72 6.51
CA TYR A 11 14.02 15.39 6.54
C TYR A 11 13.76 13.95 6.12
N GLN A 12 12.78 13.33 6.78
CA GLN A 12 12.09 12.15 6.32
C GLN A 12 10.74 12.61 5.75
N CYS A 13 10.56 12.51 4.44
CA CYS A 13 9.45 13.14 3.76
C CYS A 13 8.42 12.14 3.29
N HIS A 14 7.14 12.44 3.52
CA HIS A 14 6.03 11.81 2.85
C HIS A 14 5.65 12.62 1.61
N ILE A 15 5.61 11.97 0.46
CA ILE A 15 5.26 12.58 -0.83
C ILE A 15 3.98 11.91 -1.32
N ASP A 16 3.00 12.72 -1.63
CA ASP A 16 1.69 12.26 -2.09
C ASP A 16 1.06 13.31 -3.00
N GLY A 17 0.11 12.90 -3.83
CA GLY A 17 -0.63 13.77 -4.71
C GLY A 17 -2.13 13.56 -4.57
N TYR A 18 -2.89 14.58 -4.87
CA TYR A 18 -4.33 14.46 -4.97
C TYR A 18 -4.90 15.40 -6.04
N TYR A 19 -6.04 15.03 -6.59
CA TYR A 19 -6.77 15.85 -7.53
C TYR A 19 -7.91 16.55 -6.79
N PRO A 20 -7.85 17.89 -6.64
CA PRO A 20 -8.93 18.66 -6.03
C PRO A 20 -10.23 18.54 -6.83
N MET A 21 -11.37 18.62 -6.15
CA MET A 21 -12.68 18.56 -6.81
C MET A 21 -12.87 19.72 -7.80
N GLY A 22 -13.33 19.39 -9.00
CA GLY A 22 -13.61 20.39 -10.06
C GLY A 22 -12.37 20.91 -10.80
N THR A 23 -11.25 20.20 -10.74
CA THR A 23 -10.02 20.53 -11.50
C THR A 23 -9.34 19.26 -11.97
N ASP A 24 -8.70 19.33 -13.13
CA ASP A 24 -7.85 18.27 -13.68
C ASP A 24 -6.40 18.37 -13.16
N ASN A 25 -6.06 19.44 -12.45
CA ASN A 25 -4.73 19.66 -11.91
C ASN A 25 -4.50 18.81 -10.65
N CYS A 26 -3.32 18.25 -10.53
CA CYS A 26 -2.84 17.56 -9.34
C CYS A 26 -2.20 18.53 -8.35
N VAL A 27 -2.41 18.33 -7.06
CA VAL A 27 -1.65 19.00 -6.00
C VAL A 27 -0.71 17.98 -5.36
N MET A 28 0.58 18.14 -5.60
CA MET A 28 1.62 17.36 -4.95
C MET A 28 1.95 17.98 -3.59
N VAL A 29 2.09 17.14 -2.57
CA VAL A 29 2.30 17.57 -1.19
C VAL A 29 3.51 16.86 -0.61
N ILE A 30 4.37 17.62 0.08
CA ILE A 30 5.42 17.04 0.93
C ILE A 30 5.13 17.36 2.38
N LYS A 31 5.22 16.34 3.21
CA LYS A 31 5.10 16.41 4.66
C LYS A 31 6.35 15.90 5.33
N ASP A 32 6.61 16.38 6.53
CA ASP A 32 7.67 15.88 7.40
C ASP A 32 7.21 14.65 8.23
N GLU A 33 8.11 14.17 9.05
CA GLU A 33 7.89 13.05 9.97
C GLU A 33 6.84 13.31 11.06
N SER A 34 6.44 14.57 11.25
CA SER A 34 5.38 14.99 12.18
C SER A 34 4.04 15.24 11.46
N ASP A 35 3.95 14.85 10.20
CA ASP A 35 2.77 15.03 9.33
C ASP A 35 2.45 16.50 9.00
N ARG A 36 3.41 17.39 9.26
CA ARG A 36 3.30 18.81 8.91
C ARG A 36 3.54 19.00 7.42
N ILE A 37 2.65 19.70 6.74
CA ILE A 37 2.82 20.06 5.33
C ILE A 37 3.97 21.07 5.23
N LEU A 38 5.02 20.71 4.53
CA LEU A 38 6.17 21.56 4.27
C LEU A 38 5.97 22.39 3.01
N ILE A 39 5.55 21.77 1.94
CA ILE A 39 5.42 22.37 0.61
C ILE A 39 4.28 21.72 -0.15
N THR A 40 3.58 22.52 -0.93
CA THR A 40 2.61 22.06 -1.93
C THR A 40 3.00 22.59 -3.31
N HIS A 41 2.63 21.85 -4.34
CA HIS A 41 2.86 22.22 -5.73
C HIS A 41 1.69 21.78 -6.59
N GLU A 42 1.09 22.73 -7.30
CA GLU A 42 0.07 22.45 -8.30
C GLU A 42 0.76 22.14 -9.64
N ALA A 43 0.41 21.01 -10.24
CA ALA A 43 0.91 20.54 -11.52
C ALA A 43 -0.25 20.07 -12.41
N ALA A 44 -0.04 20.05 -13.71
CA ALA A 44 -1.04 19.56 -14.64
C ALA A 44 -1.36 18.07 -14.41
N SER A 45 -0.38 17.30 -13.94
CA SER A 45 -0.56 15.88 -13.66
C SER A 45 0.48 15.36 -12.67
N GLU A 46 0.27 14.15 -12.20
CA GLU A 46 1.18 13.41 -11.32
C GLU A 46 2.23 12.60 -12.11
N ASN A 47 2.71 13.18 -13.24
CA ASN A 47 3.72 12.53 -14.07
C ASN A 47 5.14 12.70 -13.50
N GLY A 48 6.10 11.90 -14.03
CA GLY A 48 7.48 11.88 -13.54
C GLY A 48 8.21 13.21 -13.72
N ASP A 49 7.97 13.94 -14.79
CA ASP A 49 8.67 15.19 -15.07
C ASP A 49 8.20 16.32 -14.14
N ASP A 50 6.90 16.39 -13.84
CA ASP A 50 6.37 17.36 -12.88
C ASP A 50 6.81 17.02 -11.46
N ALA A 51 6.86 15.74 -11.09
CA ALA A 51 7.42 15.30 -9.82
C ALA A 51 8.92 15.66 -9.69
N ILE A 52 9.73 15.46 -10.74
CA ILE A 52 11.14 15.85 -10.77
C ILE A 52 11.28 17.36 -10.58
N LYS A 53 10.56 18.16 -11.37
CA LYS A 53 10.58 19.63 -11.24
C LYS A 53 10.21 20.09 -9.83
N PHE A 54 9.20 19.45 -9.24
CA PHE A 54 8.78 19.75 -7.87
C PHE A 54 9.90 19.47 -6.86
N LEU A 55 10.48 18.27 -6.90
CA LEU A 55 11.58 17.89 -5.99
C LEU A 55 12.84 18.73 -6.21
N GLN A 56 13.15 19.11 -7.46
CA GLN A 56 14.27 20.00 -7.76
C GLN A 56 14.09 21.40 -7.13
N LYS A 57 12.87 21.96 -7.14
CA LYS A 57 12.58 23.21 -6.44
C LYS A 57 12.88 23.12 -4.96
N ILE A 58 12.53 21.98 -4.34
CA ILE A 58 12.74 21.73 -2.91
C ILE A 58 14.24 21.63 -2.59
N LYS A 59 14.98 20.89 -3.42
CA LYS A 59 16.44 20.79 -3.31
C LYS A 59 17.12 22.16 -3.43
N LYS A 60 16.67 22.99 -4.39
CA LYS A 60 17.16 24.37 -4.54
C LYS A 60 16.85 25.27 -3.33
N CYS A 61 15.79 24.99 -2.58
CA CYS A 61 15.51 25.65 -1.30
C CYS A 61 16.41 25.19 -0.15
N GLY A 62 17.36 24.29 -0.39
CA GLY A 62 18.32 23.83 0.61
C GLY A 62 17.80 22.67 1.47
N MET A 63 16.68 22.04 1.10
CA MET A 63 16.15 20.89 1.83
C MET A 63 16.96 19.64 1.56
N THR A 64 17.39 18.96 2.62
CA THR A 64 18.07 17.66 2.56
C THR A 64 17.06 16.54 2.91
N VAL A 65 16.86 15.58 2.00
CA VAL A 65 15.98 14.43 2.20
C VAL A 65 16.82 13.19 2.44
N THR A 66 16.66 12.56 3.61
CA THR A 66 17.36 11.30 3.95
C THR A 66 16.52 10.07 3.71
N SER A 67 15.19 10.23 3.75
CA SER A 67 14.25 9.14 3.47
C SER A 67 12.98 9.72 2.86
N ALA A 68 12.44 9.04 1.86
CA ALA A 68 11.21 9.41 1.20
C ALA A 68 10.20 8.25 1.26
N PHE A 69 8.95 8.59 1.54
CA PHE A 69 7.82 7.69 1.64
C PHE A 69 6.77 8.10 0.61
N SER A 70 6.34 7.17 -0.22
CA SER A 70 5.31 7.41 -1.23
C SER A 70 4.62 6.10 -1.58
N ASP A 71 3.59 6.16 -2.41
CA ASP A 71 3.06 4.98 -3.08
C ASP A 71 4.10 4.39 -4.06
N TYR A 72 3.71 3.31 -4.77
CA TYR A 72 4.57 2.70 -5.80
C TYR A 72 4.49 3.42 -7.15
N SER A 73 4.03 4.67 -7.20
CA SER A 73 4.01 5.43 -8.45
C SER A 73 5.42 5.53 -9.02
N ASP A 74 5.60 5.03 -10.23
CA ASP A 74 6.89 5.10 -10.94
C ASP A 74 7.38 6.55 -11.06
N SER A 75 6.44 7.49 -11.13
CA SER A 75 6.71 8.93 -11.18
C SER A 75 7.50 9.40 -9.95
N TYR A 76 7.02 9.09 -8.74
CA TYR A 76 7.70 9.50 -7.51
C TYR A 76 8.97 8.71 -7.27
N VAL A 77 8.98 7.41 -7.53
CA VAL A 77 10.17 6.58 -7.38
C VAL A 77 11.31 7.10 -8.27
N LYS A 78 11.01 7.39 -9.55
CA LYS A 78 11.96 7.97 -10.49
C LYS A 78 12.46 9.35 -10.03
N ALA A 79 11.52 10.23 -9.67
CA ALA A 79 11.85 11.59 -9.26
C ALA A 79 12.73 11.63 -7.99
N ILE A 80 12.43 10.78 -6.99
CA ILE A 80 13.22 10.69 -5.76
C ILE A 80 14.63 10.20 -6.07
N ARG A 81 14.78 9.14 -6.87
CA ARG A 81 16.09 8.61 -7.25
C ARG A 81 16.93 9.60 -8.03
N GLU A 82 16.32 10.38 -8.90
CA GLU A 82 17.02 11.39 -9.70
C GLU A 82 17.45 12.62 -8.89
N VAL A 83 16.55 13.14 -8.05
CA VAL A 83 16.79 14.39 -7.33
C VAL A 83 17.52 14.19 -6.02
N PHE A 84 17.21 13.11 -5.30
CA PHE A 84 17.78 12.74 -3.99
C PHE A 84 18.32 11.30 -4.01
N PRO A 85 19.39 11.03 -4.79
CA PRO A 85 19.89 9.66 -4.99
C PRO A 85 20.30 8.94 -3.68
N ASP A 86 20.73 9.69 -2.68
CA ASP A 86 21.12 9.16 -1.37
C ASP A 86 19.92 8.91 -0.43
N ALA A 87 18.72 9.39 -0.77
CA ALA A 87 17.53 9.20 0.02
C ALA A 87 17.08 7.73 -0.02
N LYS A 88 16.76 7.18 1.15
CA LYS A 88 16.20 5.83 1.23
C LYS A 88 14.71 5.88 0.91
N PHE A 89 14.31 5.19 -0.15
CA PHE A 89 12.90 5.11 -0.53
C PHE A 89 12.22 3.95 0.21
N GLN A 90 11.13 4.25 0.89
CA GLN A 90 10.23 3.27 1.52
C GLN A 90 8.84 3.43 0.91
N ALA A 91 8.36 2.39 0.26
CA ALA A 91 6.99 2.38 -0.23
C ALA A 91 5.97 2.28 0.91
N ASP A 92 4.84 2.94 0.74
CA ASP A 92 3.75 2.88 1.71
C ASP A 92 3.20 1.45 1.82
N HIS A 93 3.16 0.95 3.07
CA HIS A 93 2.64 -0.37 3.36
C HIS A 93 1.15 -0.54 3.06
N PHE A 94 0.37 0.54 3.08
CA PHE A 94 -1.04 0.47 2.68
C PHE A 94 -1.17 0.03 1.22
N TYR A 95 -0.42 0.66 0.32
CA TYR A 95 -0.45 0.29 -1.11
C TYR A 95 0.17 -1.08 -1.37
N THR A 96 1.22 -1.44 -0.64
CA THR A 96 1.78 -2.80 -0.63
C THR A 96 0.72 -3.82 -0.26
N ALA A 97 0.06 -3.61 0.88
CA ALA A 97 -1.01 -4.49 1.36
C ALA A 97 -2.18 -4.54 0.35
N LYS A 98 -2.64 -3.38 -0.14
CA LYS A 98 -3.74 -3.27 -1.13
C LYS A 98 -3.46 -4.12 -2.38
N ASN A 99 -2.24 -4.08 -2.91
CA ASN A 99 -1.85 -4.88 -4.07
C ASN A 99 -1.89 -6.39 -3.77
N ILE A 100 -1.32 -6.80 -2.65
CA ILE A 100 -1.33 -8.19 -2.21
C ILE A 100 -2.77 -8.68 -2.00
N TRP A 101 -3.58 -7.94 -1.24
CA TRP A 101 -4.98 -8.26 -0.97
C TRP A 101 -5.83 -8.37 -2.24
N LYS A 102 -5.59 -7.51 -3.24
CA LYS A 102 -6.26 -7.58 -4.53
C LYS A 102 -6.00 -8.93 -5.23
N ASN A 103 -4.77 -9.43 -5.18
CA ASN A 103 -4.41 -10.70 -5.79
C ASN A 103 -4.93 -11.90 -4.98
N LEU A 104 -4.86 -11.86 -3.65
CA LEU A 104 -5.47 -12.87 -2.77
C LEU A 104 -6.98 -13.00 -3.01
N LYS A 105 -7.68 -11.87 -3.07
CA LYS A 105 -9.12 -11.85 -3.37
C LYS A 105 -9.42 -12.48 -4.74
N LYS A 106 -8.64 -12.14 -5.77
CA LYS A 106 -8.82 -12.71 -7.12
C LYS A 106 -8.59 -14.22 -7.13
N CYS A 107 -7.60 -14.72 -6.37
CA CYS A 107 -7.34 -16.14 -6.23
C CYS A 107 -8.57 -16.87 -5.62
N LEU A 108 -9.14 -16.38 -4.53
CA LEU A 108 -10.35 -16.96 -3.93
C LEU A 108 -11.56 -16.94 -4.87
N LEU A 109 -11.74 -15.82 -5.59
CA LEU A 109 -12.85 -15.69 -6.53
C LEU A 109 -12.69 -16.61 -7.75
N GLU A 110 -11.47 -16.87 -8.19
CA GLU A 110 -11.18 -17.85 -9.25
C GLU A 110 -11.49 -19.26 -8.76
N TYR A 111 -10.98 -19.64 -7.58
CA TYR A 111 -11.26 -20.94 -6.98
C TYR A 111 -12.77 -21.18 -6.82
N ARG A 112 -13.49 -20.20 -6.27
CA ARG A 112 -14.96 -20.26 -6.16
C ARG A 112 -15.65 -20.48 -7.51
N ARG A 113 -15.21 -19.77 -8.56
CA ARG A 113 -15.80 -19.93 -9.91
C ARG A 113 -15.58 -21.32 -10.46
N ASN A 114 -14.39 -21.87 -10.25
CA ASN A 114 -14.07 -23.23 -10.71
C ASN A 114 -14.94 -24.27 -9.99
N LEU A 115 -15.03 -24.20 -8.64
CA LEU A 115 -15.90 -25.07 -7.86
C LEU A 115 -17.37 -25.01 -8.34
N LYS A 116 -17.87 -23.79 -8.58
CA LYS A 116 -19.23 -23.61 -9.06
C LYS A 116 -19.43 -24.23 -10.44
N ALA A 117 -18.52 -23.99 -11.38
CA ALA A 117 -18.61 -24.53 -12.74
C ALA A 117 -18.53 -26.07 -12.75
N GLU A 118 -17.63 -26.66 -11.95
CA GLU A 118 -17.49 -28.12 -11.81
C GLU A 118 -18.70 -28.73 -11.10
N GLY A 119 -19.19 -28.11 -10.04
CA GLY A 119 -20.37 -28.55 -9.31
C GLY A 119 -21.63 -28.53 -10.19
N GLU A 120 -21.84 -27.48 -10.98
CA GLU A 120 -22.95 -27.41 -11.94
C GLU A 120 -22.85 -28.49 -13.01
N LYS A 121 -21.64 -28.70 -13.56
CA LYS A 121 -21.39 -29.71 -14.61
C LYS A 121 -21.62 -31.14 -14.10
N ASN A 122 -21.12 -31.43 -12.90
CA ASN A 122 -21.15 -32.80 -12.32
C ASN A 122 -22.38 -33.04 -11.45
N LYS A 123 -23.24 -32.04 -11.24
CA LYS A 123 -24.37 -32.03 -10.29
C LYS A 123 -23.92 -32.36 -8.85
N ASP A 124 -22.77 -31.83 -8.46
CA ASP A 124 -22.15 -32.02 -7.14
C ASP A 124 -22.59 -30.88 -6.21
N GLU A 125 -23.52 -31.23 -5.30
CA GLU A 125 -24.11 -30.30 -4.34
C GLU A 125 -23.07 -29.83 -3.30
N ASP A 126 -22.11 -30.67 -2.93
CA ASP A 126 -21.06 -30.32 -1.96
C ASP A 126 -20.15 -29.22 -2.52
N MET A 127 -19.74 -29.33 -3.79
CA MET A 127 -18.97 -28.28 -4.46
C MET A 127 -19.74 -26.95 -4.55
N LEU A 128 -21.04 -27.00 -4.82
CA LEU A 128 -21.91 -25.82 -4.88
C LEU A 128 -22.07 -25.17 -3.50
N GLU A 129 -22.20 -25.99 -2.45
CA GLU A 129 -22.26 -25.52 -1.06
C GLU A 129 -20.95 -24.82 -0.68
N ILE A 130 -19.79 -25.45 -0.91
CA ILE A 130 -18.47 -24.85 -0.65
C ILE A 130 -18.33 -23.51 -1.39
N ALA A 131 -18.71 -23.45 -2.67
CA ALA A 131 -18.66 -22.20 -3.46
C ALA A 131 -19.56 -21.10 -2.88
N SER A 132 -20.71 -21.46 -2.30
CA SER A 132 -21.61 -20.53 -1.62
C SER A 132 -21.02 -20.02 -0.30
N GLU A 133 -20.47 -20.93 0.51
CA GLU A 133 -19.82 -20.56 1.79
C GLU A 133 -18.58 -19.70 1.57
N LEU A 134 -17.76 -19.98 0.55
CA LEU A 134 -16.63 -19.13 0.16
C LEU A 134 -17.04 -17.67 -0.11
N TRP A 135 -18.19 -17.46 -0.73
CA TRP A 135 -18.71 -16.11 -0.95
C TRP A 135 -19.09 -15.41 0.34
N LYS A 136 -19.79 -16.12 1.24
CA LYS A 136 -20.22 -15.58 2.54
C LYS A 136 -19.03 -15.24 3.43
N LEU A 137 -17.98 -16.07 3.39
CA LEU A 137 -16.79 -15.94 4.24
C LEU A 137 -15.62 -15.18 3.57
N LEU A 138 -15.79 -14.65 2.36
CA LEU A 138 -14.73 -14.05 1.56
C LEU A 138 -13.84 -13.07 2.36
N TRP A 139 -14.46 -12.15 3.09
CA TRP A 139 -13.73 -11.14 3.85
C TRP A 139 -13.09 -11.68 5.13
N ILE A 140 -13.67 -12.73 5.72
CA ILE A 140 -13.13 -13.42 6.88
C ILE A 140 -11.89 -14.24 6.46
N LEU A 141 -11.98 -14.95 5.35
CA LEU A 141 -10.86 -15.68 4.77
C LEU A 141 -9.66 -14.82 4.42
N LEU A 142 -9.87 -13.55 4.14
CA LEU A 142 -8.81 -12.59 3.85
C LEU A 142 -8.21 -11.94 5.10
N LYS A 143 -8.78 -12.06 6.30
CA LYS A 143 -8.23 -11.49 7.53
C LYS A 143 -6.92 -12.16 7.93
N LYS A 144 -6.02 -11.38 8.55
CA LYS A 144 -4.85 -11.97 9.22
C LYS A 144 -5.29 -12.95 10.30
N PRO A 145 -4.55 -14.06 10.52
CA PRO A 145 -4.90 -15.03 11.57
C PRO A 145 -5.07 -14.40 12.96
N SER A 146 -4.22 -13.42 13.30
CA SER A 146 -4.29 -12.69 14.58
C SER A 146 -5.52 -11.79 14.74
N ASN A 147 -6.23 -11.49 13.66
CA ASN A 147 -7.38 -10.57 13.66
C ASN A 147 -8.72 -11.33 13.57
N LEU A 148 -8.68 -12.65 13.64
CA LEU A 148 -9.88 -13.49 13.65
C LEU A 148 -10.46 -13.59 15.07
N THR A 149 -11.78 -13.44 15.18
CA THR A 149 -12.52 -13.82 16.38
C THR A 149 -12.65 -15.36 16.45
N GLU A 150 -13.01 -15.90 17.62
CA GLU A 150 -13.20 -17.34 17.79
C GLU A 150 -14.29 -17.89 16.85
N ASN A 151 -15.45 -17.25 16.80
CA ASN A 151 -16.54 -17.62 15.87
C ASN A 151 -16.09 -17.60 14.39
N GLU A 152 -15.21 -16.65 14.00
CA GLU A 152 -14.68 -16.61 12.63
C GLU A 152 -13.71 -17.77 12.35
N ARG A 153 -12.93 -18.19 13.36
CA ARG A 153 -12.06 -19.38 13.26
C ARG A 153 -12.86 -20.64 13.09
N GLU A 154 -13.87 -20.85 13.92
CA GLU A 154 -14.79 -22.00 13.81
C GLU A 154 -15.43 -22.12 12.43
N LYS A 155 -15.87 -20.98 11.85
CA LYS A 155 -16.43 -20.96 10.49
C LYS A 155 -15.41 -21.34 9.42
N ILE A 156 -14.17 -20.88 9.55
CA ILE A 156 -13.09 -21.26 8.62
C ILE A 156 -12.78 -22.74 8.76
N GLU A 157 -12.65 -23.26 9.98
CA GLU A 157 -12.37 -24.69 10.24
C GLU A 157 -13.47 -25.61 9.71
N ALA A 158 -14.73 -25.18 9.84
CA ALA A 158 -15.85 -25.91 9.28
C ALA A 158 -15.77 -25.98 7.74
N LEU A 159 -15.38 -24.87 7.09
CA LEU A 159 -15.19 -24.84 5.65
C LEU A 159 -13.95 -25.65 5.21
N GLU A 160 -12.85 -25.59 5.95
CA GLU A 160 -11.63 -26.37 5.68
C GLU A 160 -11.87 -27.88 5.73
N LYS A 161 -12.80 -28.37 6.59
CA LYS A 161 -13.17 -29.78 6.66
C LYS A 161 -13.95 -30.29 5.44
N LYS A 162 -14.67 -29.40 4.78
CA LYS A 162 -15.45 -29.71 3.55
C LYS A 162 -14.59 -29.58 2.29
N ASP A 163 -13.59 -28.72 2.33
CA ASP A 163 -12.76 -28.39 1.19
C ASP A 163 -11.63 -29.41 0.97
N SER A 164 -11.17 -29.55 -0.28
CA SER A 164 -10.07 -30.45 -0.66
C SER A 164 -8.66 -30.02 -0.19
N GLY A 165 -8.59 -29.07 0.74
CA GLY A 165 -7.35 -28.55 1.34
C GLY A 165 -6.80 -27.28 0.67
N PHE A 166 -7.52 -26.70 -0.28
CA PHE A 166 -7.14 -25.40 -0.85
C PHE A 166 -7.26 -24.27 0.19
N ILE A 167 -8.35 -24.22 0.96
CA ILE A 167 -8.61 -23.18 1.95
C ILE A 167 -7.53 -23.15 3.03
N SER A 168 -7.16 -24.32 3.56
CA SER A 168 -6.09 -24.44 4.55
C SER A 168 -4.75 -23.92 4.01
N LYS A 169 -4.36 -24.31 2.78
CA LYS A 169 -3.14 -23.81 2.11
C LYS A 169 -3.20 -22.29 1.88
N PHE A 170 -4.35 -21.79 1.44
CA PHE A 170 -4.58 -20.36 1.21
C PHE A 170 -4.45 -19.55 2.51
N ARG A 171 -5.03 -20.03 3.60
CA ARG A 171 -4.92 -19.43 4.94
C ARG A 171 -3.48 -19.43 5.46
N SER A 172 -2.74 -20.53 5.21
CA SER A 172 -1.30 -20.59 5.50
C SER A 172 -0.51 -19.50 4.76
N ILE A 173 -0.81 -19.27 3.48
CA ILE A 173 -0.19 -18.19 2.67
C ILE A 173 -0.44 -16.82 3.30
N ILE A 174 -1.66 -16.52 3.73
CA ILE A 174 -1.96 -15.25 4.41
C ILE A 174 -1.13 -15.09 5.69
N GLY A 175 -1.03 -16.13 6.49
CA GLY A 175 -0.21 -16.14 7.70
C GLY A 175 1.27 -15.88 7.39
N GLN A 176 1.82 -16.52 6.36
CA GLN A 176 3.21 -16.32 5.93
C GLN A 176 3.45 -14.90 5.41
N ILE A 177 2.52 -14.34 4.61
CA ILE A 177 2.61 -12.95 4.15
C ILE A 177 2.63 -12.01 5.36
N ALA A 178 1.73 -12.20 6.34
CA ALA A 178 1.71 -11.38 7.55
C ALA A 178 3.04 -11.46 8.33
N ASN A 179 3.63 -12.66 8.41
CA ASN A 179 4.90 -12.90 9.08
C ASN A 179 6.10 -12.29 8.34
N ILE A 180 6.06 -12.13 7.02
CA ILE A 180 7.12 -11.44 6.26
C ILE A 180 7.17 -9.95 6.66
N PHE A 181 6.00 -9.32 6.85
CA PHE A 181 5.90 -7.90 7.23
C PHE A 181 6.07 -7.63 8.72
N ASP A 182 6.38 -8.63 9.53
CA ASP A 182 6.63 -8.43 10.94
C ASP A 182 7.88 -7.56 11.14
N HIS A 183 7.73 -6.45 11.87
CA HIS A 183 8.80 -5.50 12.14
C HIS A 183 9.89 -6.03 13.08
N SER A 184 9.64 -7.15 13.75
CA SER A 184 10.65 -7.85 14.57
C SER A 184 11.67 -8.62 13.71
N ASN A 185 11.36 -8.87 12.43
CA ASN A 185 12.27 -9.56 11.53
C ASN A 185 13.54 -8.76 11.26
N THR A 186 14.64 -9.48 11.08
CA THR A 186 15.77 -8.99 10.29
C THR A 186 15.46 -9.13 8.79
N GLU A 187 16.19 -8.40 7.95
CA GLU A 187 16.06 -8.56 6.48
C GLU A 187 16.29 -10.01 6.03
N ILE A 188 17.28 -10.68 6.64
CA ILE A 188 17.61 -12.09 6.33
C ILE A 188 16.43 -13.00 6.67
N GLN A 189 15.85 -12.85 7.85
CA GLN A 189 14.68 -13.64 8.27
C GLN A 189 13.48 -13.43 7.34
N ALA A 190 13.22 -12.18 6.95
CA ALA A 190 12.13 -11.87 6.02
C ALA A 190 12.38 -12.49 4.62
N LYS A 191 13.63 -12.50 4.12
CA LYS A 191 14.01 -13.16 2.86
C LYS A 191 13.81 -14.68 2.92
N ILE A 192 14.18 -15.32 4.03
CA ILE A 192 13.93 -16.76 4.23
C ILE A 192 12.42 -17.05 4.20
N LYS A 193 11.62 -16.27 4.93
CA LYS A 193 10.15 -16.39 4.92
C LYS A 193 9.56 -16.22 3.52
N LEU A 194 10.07 -15.24 2.75
CA LEU A 194 9.66 -15.06 1.35
C LEU A 194 10.01 -16.27 0.47
N LYS A 195 11.19 -16.86 0.64
CA LYS A 195 11.57 -18.07 -0.10
C LYS A 195 10.60 -19.22 0.20
N ASN A 196 10.24 -19.42 1.46
CA ASN A 196 9.28 -20.45 1.87
C ASN A 196 7.89 -20.19 1.27
N LEU A 197 7.43 -18.94 1.29
CA LEU A 197 6.18 -18.52 0.65
C LEU A 197 6.19 -18.80 -0.85
N LYS A 198 7.29 -18.48 -1.57
CA LYS A 198 7.42 -18.78 -3.00
C LYS A 198 7.27 -20.27 -3.29
N ASN A 199 7.99 -21.11 -2.56
CA ASN A 199 7.92 -22.57 -2.72
C ASN A 199 6.49 -23.13 -2.46
N GLN A 200 5.74 -22.51 -1.54
CA GLN A 200 4.35 -22.93 -1.28
C GLN A 200 3.40 -22.47 -2.38
N ILE A 201 3.58 -21.24 -2.89
CA ILE A 201 2.75 -20.69 -3.97
C ILE A 201 2.96 -21.47 -5.27
N GLU A 202 4.19 -21.83 -5.60
CA GLU A 202 4.52 -22.63 -6.79
C GLU A 202 3.77 -23.94 -6.84
N LYS A 203 3.58 -24.59 -5.68
CA LYS A 203 2.82 -25.86 -5.58
C LYS A 203 1.31 -25.72 -5.81
N LEU A 204 0.78 -24.51 -5.78
CA LEU A 204 -0.64 -24.23 -6.00
C LEU A 204 -0.97 -23.84 -7.43
N GLU A 205 0.06 -23.62 -8.27
CA GLU A 205 -0.06 -23.26 -9.70
C GLU A 205 -1.09 -22.16 -10.03
N ASN A 206 -1.30 -21.25 -9.06
CA ASN A 206 -2.28 -20.17 -9.21
C ASN A 206 -1.64 -18.88 -9.70
N SER A 207 -2.11 -18.35 -10.82
CA SER A 207 -1.55 -17.16 -11.48
C SER A 207 -1.60 -15.89 -10.61
N TYR A 208 -2.63 -15.72 -9.78
CA TYR A 208 -2.75 -14.55 -8.91
C TYR A 208 -1.81 -14.62 -7.72
N LEU A 209 -1.59 -15.81 -7.17
CA LEU A 209 -0.57 -16.01 -6.13
C LEU A 209 0.82 -15.79 -6.70
N GLY A 210 1.10 -16.23 -7.92
CA GLY A 210 2.35 -15.94 -8.64
C GLY A 210 2.63 -14.45 -8.80
N LYS A 211 1.59 -13.61 -8.98
CA LYS A 211 1.74 -12.14 -9.02
C LYS A 211 2.18 -11.55 -7.69
N ILE A 212 1.84 -12.18 -6.56
CA ILE A 212 2.30 -11.75 -5.23
C ILE A 212 3.81 -11.98 -5.10
N THR A 213 4.29 -13.15 -5.50
CA THR A 213 5.73 -13.44 -5.44
C THR A 213 6.54 -12.58 -6.40
N LYS A 214 6.00 -12.30 -7.59
CA LYS A 214 6.59 -11.35 -8.55
C LYS A 214 6.64 -9.94 -7.96
N PHE A 215 5.55 -9.46 -7.37
CA PHE A 215 5.51 -8.16 -6.71
C PHE A 215 6.62 -8.02 -5.65
N PHE A 216 6.80 -9.02 -4.80
CA PHE A 216 7.90 -9.01 -3.83
C PHE A 216 9.28 -9.02 -4.51
N SER A 217 9.45 -9.72 -5.63
CA SER A 217 10.72 -9.74 -6.36
C SER A 217 11.05 -8.37 -6.95
N ASP A 218 10.06 -7.70 -7.52
CA ASP A 218 10.23 -6.43 -8.22
C ASP A 218 10.38 -5.24 -7.25
N HIS A 219 9.75 -5.32 -6.07
CA HIS A 219 9.62 -4.20 -5.14
C HIS A 219 10.19 -4.45 -3.74
N TRP A 220 11.02 -5.50 -3.55
CA TRP A 220 11.54 -5.89 -2.24
C TRP A 220 12.19 -4.73 -1.49
N ASP A 221 13.14 -4.05 -2.13
CA ASP A 221 13.89 -2.98 -1.50
C ASP A 221 13.01 -1.81 -1.07
N ALA A 222 12.05 -1.44 -1.91
CA ALA A 222 11.10 -0.38 -1.59
C ALA A 222 10.13 -0.78 -0.48
N ALA A 223 9.62 -2.02 -0.49
CA ALA A 223 8.66 -2.51 0.50
C ALA A 223 9.29 -2.75 1.87
N MET A 224 10.56 -3.18 1.91
CA MET A 224 11.25 -3.70 3.09
C MET A 224 12.40 -2.82 3.60
N GLN A 225 12.52 -1.57 3.10
CA GLN A 225 13.57 -0.65 3.52
C GLN A 225 13.58 -0.43 5.03
N TYR A 226 12.42 -0.45 5.70
CA TYR A 226 12.28 -0.31 7.15
C TYR A 226 13.00 -1.41 7.95
N LEU A 227 13.22 -2.60 7.37
CA LEU A 227 13.99 -3.67 8.01
C LEU A 227 15.50 -3.36 8.01
N LYS A 228 15.97 -2.60 7.02
CA LYS A 228 17.37 -2.17 6.92
C LYS A 228 17.69 -1.01 7.87
N LYS A 229 16.70 -0.16 8.13
CA LYS A 229 16.83 1.02 8.99
C LYS A 229 15.68 1.07 10.00
N ARG A 230 15.95 0.60 11.22
CA ARG A 230 14.92 0.49 12.30
C ARG A 230 14.11 1.77 12.55
N GLY A 231 14.72 2.95 12.40
CA GLY A 231 14.03 4.23 12.54
C GLY A 231 12.90 4.47 11.54
N LEU A 232 12.86 3.74 10.41
CA LEU A 232 11.80 3.85 9.40
C LEU A 232 10.56 3.01 9.76
N ALA A 233 10.66 2.09 10.72
CA ALA A 233 9.55 1.17 11.05
C ALA A 233 8.28 1.91 11.49
N LYS A 234 8.39 3.02 12.21
CA LYS A 234 7.26 3.84 12.64
C LYS A 234 6.56 4.59 11.50
N TYR A 235 7.28 4.87 10.42
CA TYR A 235 6.80 5.63 9.26
C TYR A 235 6.33 4.75 8.10
N ARG A 236 6.38 3.43 8.24
CA ARG A 236 5.98 2.48 7.19
C ARG A 236 4.51 2.56 6.78
N ARG A 237 3.68 3.23 7.58
CA ARG A 237 2.29 3.50 7.27
C ARG A 237 2.15 4.98 6.99
N ALA A 238 1.82 5.31 5.75
CA ALA A 238 1.39 6.67 5.40
C ALA A 238 -0.06 6.94 5.87
N SER A 239 -0.54 6.26 6.92
CA SER A 239 -1.84 6.56 7.52
C SER A 239 -1.96 8.03 7.90
N ASN A 240 -0.82 8.67 8.14
CA ASN A 240 -0.75 10.09 8.41
C ASN A 240 -0.90 10.94 7.13
N SER A 241 -0.41 10.49 5.95
CA SER A 241 -0.64 11.22 4.70
C SER A 241 -2.11 11.20 4.32
N GLU A 242 -2.78 10.06 4.50
CA GLU A 242 -4.22 9.94 4.25
C GLU A 242 -5.05 10.82 5.20
N SER A 243 -4.66 10.97 6.48
CA SER A 243 -5.36 11.84 7.43
C SER A 243 -5.27 13.31 7.05
N GLY A 244 -4.10 13.77 6.61
CA GLY A 244 -3.92 15.14 6.11
C GLY A 244 -4.64 15.39 4.79
N MET A 245 -4.64 14.40 3.87
CA MET A 245 -5.42 14.49 2.64
C MET A 245 -6.93 14.48 2.91
N ARG A 246 -7.40 13.75 3.94
CA ARG A 246 -8.80 13.83 4.39
C ARG A 246 -9.16 15.21 4.91
N LEU A 247 -8.24 15.88 5.61
CA LEU A 247 -8.45 17.26 6.07
C LEU A 247 -8.61 18.20 4.88
N LEU A 248 -7.72 18.15 3.90
CA LEU A 248 -7.81 18.95 2.68
C LEU A 248 -9.12 18.68 1.92
N ARG A 249 -9.50 17.41 1.74
CA ARG A 249 -10.77 17.02 1.11
C ARG A 249 -12.00 17.47 1.90
N ARG A 250 -11.92 17.51 3.24
CA ARG A 250 -13.02 18.08 4.08
C ARG A 250 -13.14 19.58 3.89
N LEU A 251 -12.01 20.30 3.86
CA LEU A 251 -12.02 21.74 3.59
C LEU A 251 -12.63 22.03 2.21
N GLU A 252 -12.28 21.25 1.19
CA GLU A 252 -12.90 21.37 -0.13
C GLU A 252 -14.41 21.13 -0.12
N LYS A 253 -14.88 20.08 0.57
CA LYS A 253 -16.32 19.78 0.69
C LYS A 253 -17.08 20.85 1.43
N ASN A 254 -16.52 21.39 2.51
CA ASN A 254 -17.16 22.41 3.34
C ASN A 254 -17.26 23.78 2.63
N HIS A 255 -16.50 23.98 1.56
CA HIS A 255 -16.48 25.23 0.78
C HIS A 255 -17.00 25.04 -0.65
N ASP A 256 -17.89 24.05 -0.90
CA ASP A 256 -18.47 23.74 -2.21
C ASP A 256 -17.46 23.58 -3.35
N GLY A 257 -16.27 23.10 -3.00
CA GLY A 257 -15.12 22.99 -3.88
C GLY A 257 -14.28 24.26 -3.92
N ILE A 258 -12.99 24.11 -3.75
CA ILE A 258 -12.04 25.24 -3.88
C ILE A 258 -11.70 25.39 -5.36
N ARG A 259 -12.51 26.15 -6.08
CA ARG A 259 -12.47 26.23 -7.56
C ARG A 259 -11.33 27.09 -8.11
N SER A 260 -10.79 28.03 -7.36
CA SER A 260 -9.71 28.89 -7.86
C SER A 260 -8.33 28.49 -7.30
N ALA A 261 -7.29 28.62 -8.11
CA ALA A 261 -5.91 28.40 -7.68
C ALA A 261 -5.49 29.35 -6.53
N ALA A 262 -6.00 30.59 -6.53
CA ALA A 262 -5.76 31.57 -5.48
C ALA A 262 -6.37 31.13 -4.15
N THR A 263 -7.62 30.67 -4.15
CA THR A 263 -8.31 30.17 -2.97
C THR A 263 -7.66 28.89 -2.43
N ARG A 264 -7.28 27.95 -3.33
CA ARG A 264 -6.52 26.76 -2.94
C ARG A 264 -5.21 27.11 -2.25
N LYS A 265 -4.46 28.06 -2.80
CA LYS A 265 -3.20 28.50 -2.23
C LYS A 265 -3.35 29.05 -0.81
N HIS A 266 -4.45 29.73 -0.53
CA HIS A 266 -4.75 30.25 0.80
C HIS A 266 -4.99 29.14 1.84
N TYR A 267 -5.75 28.08 1.48
CA TYR A 267 -6.08 26.99 2.40
C TYR A 267 -5.00 25.91 2.51
N ILE A 268 -4.14 25.76 1.49
CA ILE A 268 -3.12 24.71 1.44
C ILE A 268 -1.77 25.24 1.94
N THR A 269 -1.55 26.54 1.90
CA THR A 269 -0.35 27.14 2.50
C THR A 269 -0.48 27.07 4.03
N PRO A 270 0.49 26.48 4.75
CA PRO A 270 0.44 26.46 6.20
C PRO A 270 0.27 27.88 6.73
N MET A 271 -0.68 28.07 7.62
CA MET A 271 -0.77 29.32 8.39
C MET A 271 0.54 29.46 9.15
N SER A 272 1.27 30.50 8.81
CA SER A 272 2.50 30.93 9.49
C SER A 272 2.21 31.35 10.93
#